data_2072ec6057db6eacb671e2a68f9b3637
#
_entry.id   2072ec6057db6eacb671e2a68f9b3637
#
_cell.length_a   1.000
_cell.length_b   1.000
_cell.length_c   1.000
_cell.angle_alpha   90.00
_cell.angle_beta   90.00
_cell.angle_gamma   90.00
#
_symmetry.space_group_name_H-M   'P 1'
#
loop_
_entity.id
_entity.type
_entity.pdbx_description
1 polymer ?
#
loop_
_entity_poly.entity_id
_entity_poly.type
_entity_poly.pdbx_seq_one_letter_code
_entity_poly.pdbx_strand_id
1 'polypeptide(L)'
;MTLSSLYLDIIKDRLYCDGADSAARRSAQSALWIILDAMTKVFAPILAFTCDEIWLQMPHRNGDDGRNVLLNQMSKPYTDYALLDTEMAVWETARAVPPSANLSASYLNKLHR
;
A
#
# COMPACT_ATOMS: atom_id res chain seq x y z
N MET A 1 5.12 12.23 -0.13
CA MET A 1 6.06 11.29 -0.78
C MET A 1 6.49 10.12 0.10
N THR A 2 5.67 9.70 1.05
CA THR A 2 6.01 8.63 1.99
C THR A 2 5.69 7.22 1.46
N LEU A 3 4.69 7.07 0.59
CA LEU A 3 4.29 5.76 0.08
C LEU A 3 5.39 5.12 -0.79
N SER A 4 5.88 5.81 -1.80
CA SER A 4 6.86 5.25 -2.74
C SER A 4 8.28 5.18 -2.20
N SER A 5 8.68 6.14 -1.37
CA SER A 5 10.06 6.23 -0.89
C SER A 5 10.35 5.45 0.40
N LEU A 6 9.32 5.09 1.15
CA LEU A 6 9.49 4.39 2.42
C LEU A 6 8.68 3.09 2.46
N TYR A 7 7.36 3.18 2.28
CA TYR A 7 6.50 2.01 2.44
C TYR A 7 6.82 0.91 1.42
N LEU A 8 6.93 1.25 0.13
CA LEU A 8 7.23 0.28 -0.91
C LEU A 8 8.63 -0.35 -0.74
N ASP A 9 9.61 0.40 -0.23
CA ASP A 9 10.92 -0.15 0.04
C ASP A 9 10.91 -1.15 1.20
N ILE A 10 10.19 -0.84 2.28
CA ILE A 10 10.09 -1.73 3.45
C ILE A 10 9.37 -3.04 3.11
N ILE A 11 8.33 -3.00 2.28
CA ILE A 11 7.56 -4.21 1.96
C ILE A 11 8.17 -5.08 0.86
N LYS A 12 9.23 -4.62 0.18
CA LYS A 12 9.91 -5.42 -0.87
C LYS A 12 10.33 -6.80 -0.35
N ASP A 13 10.93 -6.86 0.82
CA ASP A 13 11.36 -8.12 1.40
C ASP A 13 10.18 -9.08 1.64
N ARG A 14 9.05 -8.57 2.12
CA ARG A 14 7.83 -9.37 2.31
C ARG A 14 7.22 -9.86 1.01
N LEU A 15 7.27 -9.03 -0.04
CA LEU A 15 6.69 -9.38 -1.34
C LEU A 15 7.54 -10.41 -2.11
N TYR A 16 8.88 -10.32 -2.01
CA TYR A 16 9.79 -11.12 -2.81
C TYR A 16 10.37 -12.32 -2.07
N CYS A 17 10.60 -12.21 -0.76
CA CYS A 17 11.28 -13.25 0.02
C CYS A 17 10.31 -14.17 0.78
N ASP A 18 9.12 -13.67 1.16
CA ASP A 18 8.14 -14.48 1.88
C ASP A 18 7.46 -15.49 0.96
N GLY A 19 7.14 -16.66 1.53
CA GLY A 19 6.39 -17.72 0.84
C GLY A 19 5.03 -17.24 0.33
N ALA A 20 4.51 -17.88 -0.73
CA ALA A 20 3.24 -17.52 -1.36
C ALA A 20 2.05 -17.50 -0.38
N ASP A 21 2.07 -18.37 0.63
CA ASP A 21 1.01 -18.52 1.64
C ASP A 21 1.25 -17.69 2.91
N SER A 22 2.33 -16.89 2.96
CA SER A 22 2.62 -16.05 4.11
C SER A 22 1.49 -15.02 4.35
N ALA A 23 0.98 -14.98 5.59
CA ALA A 23 -0.03 -14.00 5.99
C ALA A 23 0.48 -12.56 5.83
N ALA A 24 1.77 -12.32 6.12
CA ALA A 24 2.40 -11.02 5.96
C ALA A 24 2.43 -10.56 4.49
N ARG A 25 2.79 -11.48 3.57
CA ARG A 25 2.77 -11.20 2.13
C ARG A 25 1.36 -10.87 1.63
N ARG A 26 0.36 -11.67 2.00
CA ARG A 26 -1.04 -11.44 1.60
C ARG A 26 -1.59 -10.13 2.17
N SER A 27 -1.25 -9.80 3.40
CA SER A 27 -1.61 -8.52 4.01
C SER A 27 -1.02 -7.33 3.25
N ALA A 28 0.26 -7.38 2.89
CA ALA A 28 0.92 -6.34 2.10
C ALA A 28 0.29 -6.19 0.70
N GLN A 29 -0.01 -7.31 0.02
CA GLN A 29 -0.69 -7.30 -1.28
C GLN A 29 -2.09 -6.70 -1.18
N SER A 30 -2.86 -7.03 -0.14
CA SER A 30 -4.19 -6.47 0.09
C SER A 30 -4.15 -4.97 0.33
N ALA A 31 -3.19 -4.49 1.11
CA ALA A 31 -2.99 -3.06 1.36
C ALA A 31 -2.65 -2.31 0.06
N LEU A 32 -1.73 -2.84 -0.75
CA LEU A 32 -1.38 -2.26 -2.05
C LEU A 32 -2.57 -2.23 -3.00
N TRP A 33 -3.37 -3.29 -3.03
CA TRP A 33 -4.55 -3.36 -3.87
C TRP A 33 -5.59 -2.29 -3.48
N ILE A 34 -5.84 -2.10 -2.17
CA ILE A 34 -6.75 -1.06 -1.66
C ILE A 34 -6.28 0.33 -2.07
N ILE A 35 -4.97 0.60 -1.93
CA ILE A 35 -4.38 1.89 -2.32
C ILE A 35 -4.52 2.10 -3.83
N LEU A 36 -4.20 1.08 -4.63
CA LEU A 36 -4.27 1.16 -6.09
C LEU A 36 -5.72 1.39 -6.56
N ASP A 37 -6.71 0.68 -6.00
CA ASP A 37 -8.14 0.87 -6.29
C ASP A 37 -8.57 2.31 -6.03
N ALA A 38 -8.23 2.84 -4.86
CA ALA A 38 -8.57 4.21 -4.49
C ALA A 38 -7.90 5.24 -5.42
N MET A 39 -6.61 5.09 -5.70
CA MET A 39 -5.85 5.99 -6.58
C MET A 39 -6.41 5.95 -8.01
N THR A 40 -6.67 4.77 -8.54
CA THR A 40 -7.19 4.61 -9.91
C THR A 40 -8.54 5.32 -10.07
N LYS A 41 -9.45 5.17 -9.10
CA LYS A 41 -10.77 5.83 -9.12
C LYS A 41 -10.66 7.34 -8.94
N VAL A 42 -9.76 7.84 -8.07
CA VAL A 42 -9.58 9.28 -7.83
C VAL A 42 -8.94 9.98 -9.03
N PHE A 43 -7.95 9.35 -9.68
CA PHE A 43 -7.26 9.96 -10.83
C PHE A 43 -7.95 9.72 -12.17
N ALA A 44 -8.94 8.84 -12.25
CA ALA A 44 -9.66 8.54 -13.49
C ALA A 44 -10.22 9.77 -14.23
N PRO A 45 -10.77 10.80 -13.58
CA PRO A 45 -11.25 12.01 -14.27
C PRO A 45 -10.13 12.83 -14.94
N ILE A 46 -8.88 12.69 -14.49
CA ILE A 46 -7.72 13.44 -15.00
C ILE A 46 -6.93 12.59 -15.99
N LEU A 47 -6.66 11.34 -15.64
CA LEU A 47 -5.84 10.39 -16.39
C LEU A 47 -6.68 9.21 -16.87
N ALA A 48 -7.77 9.48 -17.58
CA ALA A 48 -8.79 8.49 -17.95
C ALA A 48 -8.20 7.25 -18.63
N PHE A 49 -7.35 7.41 -19.64
CA PHE A 49 -6.78 6.29 -20.38
C PHE A 49 -5.85 5.43 -19.53
N THR A 50 -4.94 6.06 -18.78
CA THR A 50 -3.99 5.34 -17.91
C THR A 50 -4.71 4.59 -16.80
N CYS A 51 -5.71 5.25 -16.17
CA CYS A 51 -6.48 4.63 -15.08
C CYS A 51 -7.35 3.48 -15.60
N ASP A 52 -7.90 3.59 -16.81
CA ASP A 52 -8.69 2.52 -17.40
C ASP A 52 -7.82 1.32 -17.78
N GLU A 53 -6.63 1.55 -18.31
CA GLU A 53 -5.66 0.50 -18.60
C GLU A 53 -5.23 -0.26 -17.35
N ILE A 54 -4.95 0.46 -16.26
CA ILE A 54 -4.67 -0.15 -14.94
C ILE A 54 -5.89 -0.92 -14.45
N TRP A 55 -7.08 -0.34 -14.55
CA TRP A 55 -8.33 -0.96 -14.13
C TRP A 55 -8.55 -2.31 -14.80
N LEU A 56 -8.37 -2.42 -16.09
CA LEU A 56 -8.53 -3.67 -16.84
C LEU A 56 -7.56 -4.79 -16.41
N GLN A 57 -6.44 -4.45 -15.80
CA GLN A 57 -5.45 -5.42 -15.32
C GLN A 57 -5.63 -5.79 -13.82
N MET A 58 -6.47 -5.05 -13.10
CA MET A 58 -6.70 -5.30 -11.67
C MET A 58 -7.78 -6.36 -11.44
N PRO A 59 -7.68 -7.15 -10.36
CA PRO A 59 -8.82 -7.92 -9.86
C PRO A 59 -9.89 -6.97 -9.29
N HIS A 60 -11.15 -7.20 -9.66
CA HIS A 60 -12.28 -6.36 -9.25
C HIS A 60 -13.02 -6.92 -8.06
N ARG A 61 -13.70 -6.05 -7.30
CA ARG A 61 -14.62 -6.47 -6.22
C ARG A 61 -15.93 -6.98 -6.81
N ASN A 62 -16.63 -7.80 -6.03
CA ASN A 62 -17.99 -8.17 -6.37
C ASN A 62 -18.88 -6.91 -6.38
N GLY A 63 -19.43 -6.60 -7.56
CA GLY A 63 -20.27 -5.42 -7.77
C GLY A 63 -19.59 -4.26 -8.52
N ASP A 64 -18.29 -4.31 -8.73
CA ASP A 64 -17.60 -3.35 -9.61
C ASP A 64 -17.82 -3.70 -11.08
N ASP A 65 -17.95 -2.68 -11.94
CA ASP A 65 -17.98 -2.85 -13.38
C ASP A 65 -16.55 -2.95 -13.92
N GLY A 66 -16.18 -4.13 -14.41
CA GLY A 66 -14.83 -4.40 -14.93
C GLY A 66 -14.52 -3.77 -16.30
N ARG A 67 -15.52 -3.18 -16.96
CA ARG A 67 -15.35 -2.66 -18.33
C ARG A 67 -14.63 -1.33 -18.39
N ASN A 68 -14.88 -0.44 -17.41
CA ASN A 68 -14.27 0.87 -17.35
C ASN A 68 -14.30 1.43 -15.92
N VAL A 69 -13.21 2.07 -15.52
CA VAL A 69 -13.08 2.64 -14.17
C VAL A 69 -14.12 3.73 -13.88
N LEU A 70 -14.49 4.53 -14.86
CA LEU A 70 -15.44 5.65 -14.71
C LEU A 70 -16.90 5.19 -14.48
N LEU A 71 -17.20 3.92 -14.70
CA LEU A 71 -18.53 3.34 -14.40
C LEU A 71 -18.68 3.00 -12.90
N ASN A 72 -17.61 3.11 -12.13
CA ASN A 72 -17.58 2.72 -10.73
C ASN A 72 -17.67 3.93 -9.79
N GLN A 73 -18.21 3.70 -8.60
CA GLN A 73 -18.27 4.73 -7.58
C GLN A 73 -16.90 4.95 -6.93
N MET A 74 -16.66 6.18 -6.47
CA MET A 74 -15.48 6.51 -5.66
C MET A 74 -15.38 5.61 -4.44
N SER A 75 -14.16 5.22 -4.09
CA SER A 75 -13.88 4.46 -2.88
C SER A 75 -14.30 5.26 -1.65
N LYS A 76 -15.02 4.61 -0.73
CA LYS A 76 -15.40 5.23 0.54
C LYS A 76 -14.16 5.36 1.43
N PRO A 77 -14.07 6.41 2.26
CA PRO A 77 -12.99 6.51 3.23
C PRO A 77 -13.04 5.33 4.21
N TYR A 78 -11.89 4.76 4.48
CA TYR A 78 -11.72 3.70 5.47
C TYR A 78 -11.50 4.35 6.84
N THR A 79 -12.53 4.37 7.67
CA THR A 79 -12.45 4.94 9.04
C THR A 79 -11.86 3.96 10.04
N ASP A 80 -11.82 2.68 9.70
CA ASP A 80 -11.40 1.61 10.63
C ASP A 80 -9.88 1.45 10.74
N TYR A 81 -9.13 2.17 9.92
CA TYR A 81 -7.66 2.17 9.89
C TYR A 81 -7.06 3.43 10.53
N ALA A 82 -7.68 3.93 11.61
CA ALA A 82 -7.07 5.00 12.39
C ALA A 82 -5.76 4.50 13.00
N LEU A 83 -4.64 5.11 12.60
CA LEU A 83 -3.35 4.83 13.21
C LEU A 83 -3.36 5.33 14.66
N LEU A 84 -2.90 4.49 15.58
CA LEU A 84 -2.65 4.90 16.96
C LEU A 84 -1.46 5.88 16.98
N ASP A 85 -1.45 6.83 17.92
CA ASP A 85 -0.37 7.81 18.07
C ASP A 85 1.02 7.16 18.21
N THR A 86 1.07 5.98 18.83
CA THR A 86 2.29 5.17 18.97
C THR A 86 2.81 4.67 17.60
N GLU A 87 1.94 4.29 16.70
CA GLU A 87 2.32 3.85 15.34
C GLU A 87 2.80 5.03 14.49
N MET A 88 2.16 6.19 14.63
CA MET A 88 2.63 7.42 14.00
C MET A 88 4.02 7.81 14.49
N ALA A 89 4.30 7.72 15.79
CA ALA A 89 5.63 8.00 16.36
C ALA A 89 6.70 7.05 15.80
N VAL A 90 6.39 5.76 15.61
CA VAL A 90 7.29 4.79 14.97
C VAL A 90 7.61 5.19 13.52
N TRP A 91 6.58 5.60 12.76
CA TRP A 91 6.76 6.05 11.38
C TRP A 91 7.62 7.32 11.28
N GLU A 92 7.40 8.30 12.16
CA GLU A 92 8.21 9.52 12.24
C GLU A 92 9.67 9.20 12.57
N THR A 93 9.90 8.28 13.51
CA THR A 93 11.26 7.84 13.89
C THR A 93 11.95 7.13 12.73
N ALA A 94 11.26 6.20 12.05
CA ALA A 94 11.81 5.50 10.90
C ALA A 94 12.16 6.44 9.74
N ARG A 95 11.36 7.49 9.54
CA ARG A 95 11.58 8.52 8.51
C ARG A 95 12.78 9.43 8.84
N ALA A 96 13.06 9.68 10.12
CA ALA A 96 14.16 10.54 10.58
C ALA A 96 15.53 9.88 10.45
N VAL A 97 15.59 8.53 10.28
CA VAL A 97 16.86 7.81 10.12
C VAL A 97 17.43 8.05 8.72
N PRO A 98 18.63 8.64 8.58
CA PRO A 98 19.23 8.86 7.28
C PRO A 98 19.57 7.53 6.59
N PRO A 99 19.52 7.47 5.23
CA PRO A 99 19.78 6.25 4.47
C PRO A 99 21.18 5.65 4.66
N SER A 100 22.14 6.48 5.16
CA SER A 100 23.52 6.08 5.44
C SER A 100 23.72 5.46 6.84
N ALA A 101 22.72 5.53 7.71
CA ALA A 101 22.76 4.82 8.97
C ALA A 101 22.53 3.33 8.71
N ASN A 102 23.59 2.54 8.73
CA ASN A 102 23.50 1.09 8.80
C ASN A 102 22.58 0.74 9.97
N LEU A 103 21.35 0.41 9.67
CA LEU A 103 20.40 -0.14 10.61
C LEU A 103 21.00 -1.45 11.12
N SER A 104 21.76 -1.36 12.22
CA SER A 104 22.29 -2.56 12.84
C SER A 104 21.14 -3.50 13.18
N ALA A 105 21.36 -4.79 13.05
CA ALA A 105 20.37 -5.87 13.31
C ALA A 105 19.59 -5.70 14.62
N SER A 106 20.04 -4.84 15.55
CA SER A 106 19.39 -4.52 16.81
C SER A 106 18.05 -3.78 16.65
N TYR A 107 17.88 -2.97 15.59
CA TYR A 107 16.63 -2.28 15.32
C TYR A 107 15.59 -3.20 14.67
N LEU A 108 16.03 -4.11 13.81
CA LEU A 108 15.14 -5.10 13.20
C LEU A 108 14.57 -6.07 14.24
N ASN A 109 15.35 -6.41 15.28
CA ASN A 109 14.89 -7.25 16.40
C ASN A 109 13.86 -6.58 17.32
N LYS A 110 13.79 -5.25 17.36
CA LYS A 110 12.77 -4.53 18.15
C LYS A 110 11.43 -4.43 17.45
N LEU A 111 11.39 -4.56 16.12
CA LEU A 111 10.17 -4.55 15.34
C LEU A 111 9.48 -5.93 15.25
N HIS A 112 10.15 -6.99 15.71
CA HIS A 112 9.63 -8.36 15.74
C HIS A 112 9.12 -8.84 17.11
N ARG A 113 9.04 -7.97 18.10
CA ARG A 113 8.39 -8.21 19.39
C ARG A 113 7.14 -7.38 19.51
#